data_868c660099ec214dd57e81ce0cb37c50
#
_entry.id   868c660099ec214dd57e81ce0cb37c50
#
_cell.length_a   1.000
_cell.length_b   1.000
_cell.length_c   1.000
_cell.angle_alpha   90.00
_cell.angle_beta   90.00
_cell.angle_gamma   90.00
#
_symmetry.space_group_name_H-M   'P 1'
#
loop_
_entity.id
_entity.type
_entity.pdbx_description
1 polymer ?
#
loop_
_entity_poly.entity_id
_entity_poly.type
_entity_poly.pdbx_seq_one_letter_code
_entity_poly.pdbx_strand_id
1 'polypeptide(L)'
;MISIIIRTKNEERWITPCLQAVFGQDVKDIEVIVIDNHSTDKTVEKAKRFPVQVLVVDDYLPGKALNVGFNAAKGEFIVCLSAHCIPVNGQWLSHLLTNFKEKDVAGVYGRQEPMSFSSDFDKRDLLITFGLDRRVQVKDSFFHNANSMVRREVWKKIPFDDQVTNIEDRLWAEKILKAGHKIVYEPLASVYHHHGIHQDRNPERCANVVRILEEHQVNNFDSRNNTIDIEKLNVVALIPVKGESPVVAGRPLLEYTIARAKASRYLKKIIVSTDNKKTAELARSLGAEVPFLRDASFSGARVDLEQVLQYSLGELEKRDIWPDIIVSLEITFPFRDQTLIDDLIFDLVDKGLDTVVPAREEFNSCWIEENSSYRRIDEGFTPREFKKPVYVAIKGLGCATYPNFIRDGKLYGNNVGMYTLRNPNAFIEVRSKNDFLLAENLLIDFLTQHAVPIPQSHRTAG
;
A
#
# COMPACT_ATOMS: atom_id res chain seq x y z
N MET A 1 28.84 -26.64 20.82
CA MET A 1 28.37 -27.13 19.51
C MET A 1 27.43 -26.15 18.87
N ILE A 2 27.55 -25.87 17.58
CA ILE A 2 26.67 -25.04 16.76
C ILE A 2 25.95 -25.93 15.76
N SER A 3 24.64 -25.75 15.60
CA SER A 3 23.88 -26.43 14.53
C SER A 3 23.67 -25.45 13.36
N ILE A 4 23.91 -25.91 12.15
CA ILE A 4 23.76 -25.10 10.93
C ILE A 4 22.61 -25.69 10.11
N ILE A 5 21.53 -24.93 9.97
CA ILE A 5 20.34 -25.29 9.21
C ILE A 5 20.46 -24.65 7.83
N ILE A 6 20.52 -25.47 6.78
CA ILE A 6 20.62 -25.02 5.40
C ILE A 6 19.31 -25.35 4.68
N ARG A 7 18.51 -24.31 4.32
CA ARG A 7 17.30 -24.49 3.51
C ARG A 7 17.67 -24.59 2.04
N THR A 8 17.04 -25.53 1.33
CA THR A 8 17.36 -25.79 -0.09
C THR A 8 16.13 -26.19 -0.90
N LYS A 9 16.11 -25.79 -2.17
CA LYS A 9 15.20 -26.27 -3.22
C LYS A 9 15.84 -26.03 -4.59
N ASN A 10 16.25 -27.10 -5.28
CA ASN A 10 16.87 -27.02 -6.61
C ASN A 10 18.13 -26.12 -6.63
N GLU A 11 19.03 -26.35 -5.69
CA GLU A 11 20.26 -25.58 -5.48
C GLU A 11 21.52 -26.37 -5.87
N GLU A 12 21.44 -27.25 -6.87
CA GLU A 12 22.57 -28.11 -7.27
C GLU A 12 23.82 -27.33 -7.68
N ARG A 13 23.65 -26.05 -8.10
CA ARG A 13 24.76 -25.16 -8.42
C ARG A 13 25.49 -24.67 -7.18
N TRP A 14 24.79 -24.46 -6.07
CA TRP A 14 25.31 -23.75 -4.92
C TRP A 14 25.60 -24.60 -3.71
N ILE A 15 24.90 -25.73 -3.54
CA ILE A 15 25.00 -26.54 -2.33
C ILE A 15 26.43 -27.05 -2.05
N THR A 16 27.19 -27.39 -3.08
CA THR A 16 28.59 -27.87 -2.90
C THR A 16 29.51 -26.75 -2.39
N PRO A 17 29.65 -25.57 -3.06
CA PRO A 17 30.48 -24.48 -2.54
C PRO A 17 30.00 -23.95 -1.18
N CYS A 18 28.69 -23.93 -0.91
CA CYS A 18 28.15 -23.59 0.39
C CYS A 18 28.67 -24.53 1.49
N LEU A 19 28.50 -25.83 1.31
CA LEU A 19 28.95 -26.84 2.28
C LEU A 19 30.47 -26.85 2.45
N GLN A 20 31.24 -26.68 1.37
CA GLN A 20 32.71 -26.55 1.46
C GLN A 20 33.12 -25.39 2.34
N ALA A 21 32.48 -24.21 2.16
CA ALA A 21 32.76 -23.03 2.95
C ALA A 21 32.32 -23.21 4.43
N VAL A 22 31.19 -23.88 4.68
CA VAL A 22 30.71 -24.21 6.03
C VAL A 22 31.67 -25.14 6.77
N PHE A 23 32.11 -26.22 6.15
CA PHE A 23 33.07 -27.16 6.78
C PHE A 23 34.48 -26.59 6.86
N GLY A 24 34.78 -25.54 6.07
CA GLY A 24 36.05 -24.82 6.11
C GLY A 24 36.21 -23.84 7.27
N GLN A 25 35.16 -23.61 8.10
CA GLN A 25 35.19 -22.66 9.19
C GLN A 25 36.20 -23.02 10.29
N ASP A 26 36.67 -22.00 11.05
CA ASP A 26 37.56 -22.14 12.20
C ASP A 26 36.90 -22.87 13.39
N VAL A 27 35.59 -22.69 13.60
CA VAL A 27 34.79 -23.43 14.59
C VAL A 27 34.50 -24.83 14.07
N LYS A 28 35.03 -25.89 14.75
CA LYS A 28 34.93 -27.29 14.31
C LYS A 28 33.81 -28.09 14.98
N ASP A 29 33.33 -27.66 16.14
CA ASP A 29 32.23 -28.32 16.86
C ASP A 29 30.87 -27.91 16.27
N ILE A 30 30.58 -28.47 15.08
CA ILE A 30 29.38 -28.16 14.29
C ILE A 30 28.63 -29.43 13.87
N GLU A 31 27.32 -29.32 13.74
CA GLU A 31 26.48 -30.25 12.98
C GLU A 31 25.76 -29.48 11.87
N VAL A 32 25.49 -30.13 10.75
CA VAL A 32 24.84 -29.51 9.58
C VAL A 32 23.59 -30.30 9.23
N ILE A 33 22.47 -29.62 9.16
CA ILE A 33 21.14 -30.15 8.81
C ILE A 33 20.65 -29.42 7.57
N VAL A 34 20.46 -30.17 6.49
CA VAL A 34 19.92 -29.66 5.23
C VAL A 34 18.40 -29.90 5.22
N ILE A 35 17.62 -28.83 5.07
CA ILE A 35 16.17 -28.90 4.95
C ILE A 35 15.82 -28.79 3.48
N ASP A 36 15.41 -29.89 2.88
CA ASP A 36 15.07 -29.96 1.47
C ASP A 36 13.57 -29.82 1.24
N ASN A 37 13.22 -28.89 0.33
CA ASN A 37 11.85 -28.67 -0.14
C ASN A 37 11.61 -29.43 -1.46
N HIS A 38 11.69 -30.76 -1.42
CA HIS A 38 11.47 -31.62 -2.58
C HIS A 38 12.28 -31.21 -3.83
N SER A 39 13.59 -31.10 -3.70
CA SER A 39 14.46 -30.81 -4.85
C SER A 39 14.37 -31.93 -5.89
N THR A 40 14.27 -31.57 -7.16
CA THR A 40 14.15 -32.47 -8.31
C THR A 40 15.46 -32.58 -9.12
N ASP A 41 16.44 -31.73 -8.76
CA ASP A 41 17.80 -31.73 -9.33
C ASP A 41 18.79 -32.55 -8.46
N LYS A 42 20.08 -32.38 -8.68
CA LYS A 42 21.12 -33.09 -7.93
C LYS A 42 21.46 -32.47 -6.57
N THR A 43 20.65 -31.57 -6.02
CA THR A 43 20.92 -30.89 -4.74
C THR A 43 21.18 -31.89 -3.62
N VAL A 44 20.23 -32.78 -3.38
CA VAL A 44 20.32 -33.78 -2.28
C VAL A 44 21.46 -34.76 -2.49
N GLU A 45 21.69 -35.22 -3.72
CA GLU A 45 22.82 -36.10 -4.06
C GLU A 45 24.16 -35.43 -3.70
N LYS A 46 24.33 -34.15 -4.09
CA LYS A 46 25.57 -33.41 -3.81
C LYS A 46 25.72 -33.11 -2.31
N ALA A 47 24.62 -32.76 -1.61
CA ALA A 47 24.65 -32.53 -0.16
C ALA A 47 25.12 -33.77 0.62
N LYS A 48 24.64 -34.96 0.24
CA LYS A 48 25.01 -36.23 0.89
C LYS A 48 26.49 -36.64 0.73
N ARG A 49 27.27 -35.92 -0.07
CA ARG A 49 28.74 -36.10 -0.15
C ARG A 49 29.47 -35.50 1.07
N PHE A 50 28.76 -34.77 1.89
CA PHE A 50 29.23 -34.14 3.13
C PHE A 50 28.58 -34.80 4.35
N PRO A 51 29.16 -34.69 5.54
CA PRO A 51 28.58 -35.24 6.77
C PRO A 51 27.39 -34.39 7.25
N VAL A 52 26.29 -34.46 6.52
CA VAL A 52 25.05 -33.68 6.79
C VAL A 52 23.89 -34.63 7.07
N GLN A 53 22.95 -34.19 7.91
CA GLN A 53 21.63 -34.77 8.00
C GLN A 53 20.72 -34.08 6.99
N VAL A 54 19.98 -34.83 6.18
CA VAL A 54 18.99 -34.29 5.24
C VAL A 54 17.61 -34.60 5.76
N LEU A 55 16.76 -33.56 5.90
CA LEU A 55 15.34 -33.66 6.24
C LEU A 55 14.53 -33.09 5.08
N VAL A 56 13.45 -33.77 4.72
CA VAL A 56 12.47 -33.27 3.71
C VAL A 56 11.27 -32.68 4.42
N VAL A 57 10.76 -31.57 3.95
CA VAL A 57 9.61 -30.89 4.55
C VAL A 57 8.48 -30.80 3.53
N ASP A 58 7.34 -31.45 3.86
CA ASP A 58 6.10 -31.31 3.15
C ASP A 58 5.41 -30.00 3.52
N ASP A 59 4.55 -29.47 2.62
CA ASP A 59 3.83 -28.20 2.81
C ASP A 59 4.75 -27.08 3.29
N TYR A 60 5.75 -26.78 2.46
CA TYR A 60 6.81 -25.86 2.80
C TYR A 60 6.28 -24.44 3.05
N LEU A 61 6.51 -23.96 4.28
CA LEU A 61 6.50 -22.54 4.66
C LEU A 61 7.86 -22.24 5.31
N PRO A 62 8.42 -21.02 5.10
CA PRO A 62 9.79 -20.74 5.54
C PRO A 62 9.99 -20.89 7.05
N GLY A 63 9.05 -20.43 7.87
CA GLY A 63 9.10 -20.61 9.33
C GLY A 63 8.90 -22.06 9.76
N LYS A 64 7.98 -22.80 9.13
CA LYS A 64 7.75 -24.24 9.38
C LYS A 64 9.04 -25.06 9.11
N ALA A 65 9.68 -24.81 7.97
CA ALA A 65 10.91 -25.48 7.61
C ALA A 65 12.05 -25.22 8.60
N LEU A 66 12.20 -23.95 9.03
CA LEU A 66 13.19 -23.63 10.07
C LEU A 66 12.86 -24.30 11.39
N ASN A 67 11.60 -24.27 11.84
CA ASN A 67 11.19 -24.93 13.09
C ASN A 67 11.46 -26.43 13.07
N VAL A 68 11.28 -27.13 11.95
CA VAL A 68 11.67 -28.53 11.79
C VAL A 68 13.18 -28.73 12.00
N GLY A 69 14.01 -27.90 11.37
CA GLY A 69 15.46 -27.93 11.53
C GLY A 69 15.90 -27.63 12.97
N PHE A 70 15.31 -26.61 13.60
CA PHE A 70 15.61 -26.21 14.97
C PHE A 70 15.23 -27.28 16.01
N ASN A 71 14.14 -28.03 15.77
CA ASN A 71 13.76 -29.17 16.61
C ASN A 71 14.75 -30.33 16.49
N ALA A 72 15.33 -30.57 15.32
CA ALA A 72 16.34 -31.60 15.10
C ALA A 72 17.73 -31.19 15.62
N ALA A 73 17.98 -29.89 15.74
CA ALA A 73 19.26 -29.32 16.16
C ALA A 73 19.62 -29.64 17.63
N LYS A 74 20.87 -29.88 17.91
CA LYS A 74 21.40 -30.16 19.24
C LYS A 74 22.21 -29.00 19.82
N GLY A 75 22.71 -28.09 18.96
CA GLY A 75 23.55 -26.95 19.34
C GLY A 75 22.87 -25.95 20.24
N GLU A 76 23.65 -25.25 21.05
CA GLU A 76 23.21 -24.12 21.86
C GLU A 76 22.85 -22.92 20.99
N PHE A 77 23.56 -22.71 19.90
CA PHE A 77 23.34 -21.72 18.89
C PHE A 77 23.00 -22.39 17.58
N ILE A 78 22.04 -21.84 16.87
CA ILE A 78 21.54 -22.40 15.61
C ILE A 78 21.68 -21.35 14.51
N VAL A 79 22.40 -21.71 13.47
CA VAL A 79 22.59 -20.88 12.28
C VAL A 79 21.50 -21.18 11.25
N CYS A 80 20.93 -20.15 10.66
CA CYS A 80 20.10 -20.22 9.46
C CYS A 80 20.95 -19.76 8.27
N LEU A 81 21.02 -20.60 7.24
CA LEU A 81 21.75 -20.30 6.01
C LEU A 81 20.91 -20.75 4.80
N SER A 82 20.88 -19.94 3.74
CA SER A 82 20.34 -20.38 2.45
C SER A 82 21.40 -21.14 1.67
N ALA A 83 21.01 -22.16 0.92
CA ALA A 83 21.96 -23.02 0.18
C ALA A 83 22.79 -22.26 -0.87
N HIS A 84 22.29 -21.10 -1.34
CA HIS A 84 22.99 -20.20 -2.26
C HIS A 84 23.75 -19.06 -1.56
N CYS A 85 23.88 -19.11 -0.24
CA CYS A 85 24.72 -18.21 0.54
C CYS A 85 26.05 -18.91 0.86
N ILE A 86 27.16 -18.30 0.46
CA ILE A 86 28.50 -18.87 0.62
C ILE A 86 29.29 -18.01 1.59
N PRO A 87 29.68 -18.49 2.79
CA PRO A 87 30.58 -17.77 3.69
C PRO A 87 31.84 -17.26 2.99
N VAL A 88 32.12 -15.95 3.16
CA VAL A 88 33.23 -15.29 2.45
C VAL A 88 34.60 -15.72 2.95
N ASN A 89 34.70 -16.08 4.24
CA ASN A 89 35.95 -16.46 4.88
C ASN A 89 35.76 -17.53 5.96
N GLY A 90 36.88 -18.06 6.48
CA GLY A 90 36.89 -19.08 7.50
C GLY A 90 36.54 -18.65 8.92
N GLN A 91 36.23 -17.39 9.16
CA GLN A 91 35.92 -16.83 10.48
C GLN A 91 34.43 -16.40 10.60
N TRP A 92 33.63 -16.68 9.61
CA TRP A 92 32.21 -16.32 9.55
C TRP A 92 31.43 -16.79 10.81
N LEU A 93 31.63 -18.07 11.22
CA LEU A 93 30.98 -18.60 12.44
C LEU A 93 31.47 -17.92 13.72
N SER A 94 32.76 -17.67 13.83
CA SER A 94 33.35 -16.97 14.98
C SER A 94 32.80 -15.55 15.09
N HIS A 95 32.64 -14.82 13.98
CA HIS A 95 32.07 -13.49 13.97
C HIS A 95 30.60 -13.48 14.41
N LEU A 96 29.77 -14.43 13.99
CA LEU A 96 28.41 -14.57 14.51
C LEU A 96 28.41 -14.87 16.01
N LEU A 97 29.21 -15.87 16.45
CA LEU A 97 29.21 -16.41 17.80
C LEU A 97 29.66 -15.38 18.86
N THR A 98 30.67 -14.57 18.55
CA THR A 98 31.24 -13.60 19.50
C THR A 98 30.22 -12.58 20.04
N ASN A 99 29.13 -12.32 19.31
CA ASN A 99 28.08 -11.39 19.72
C ASN A 99 27.17 -11.96 20.83
N PHE A 100 27.17 -13.26 21.06
CA PHE A 100 26.35 -13.90 22.11
C PHE A 100 26.98 -13.88 23.51
N LYS A 101 28.10 -13.17 23.71
CA LYS A 101 28.65 -12.91 25.06
C LYS A 101 27.66 -12.17 25.93
N GLU A 102 26.86 -11.27 25.37
CA GLU A 102 25.75 -10.64 26.04
C GLU A 102 24.55 -11.60 26.08
N LYS A 103 24.02 -11.85 27.29
CA LYS A 103 22.93 -12.83 27.49
C LYS A 103 21.60 -12.39 26.88
N ASP A 104 21.40 -11.10 26.71
CA ASP A 104 20.19 -10.49 26.15
C ASP A 104 20.19 -10.45 24.61
N VAL A 105 21.30 -10.81 23.96
CA VAL A 105 21.34 -11.00 22.51
C VAL A 105 20.68 -12.33 22.15
N ALA A 106 19.54 -12.25 21.46
CA ALA A 106 18.77 -13.42 21.01
C ALA A 106 19.12 -13.89 19.60
N GLY A 107 19.49 -12.97 18.71
CA GLY A 107 19.80 -13.23 17.34
C GLY A 107 20.90 -12.31 16.79
N VAL A 108 21.68 -12.85 15.87
CA VAL A 108 22.73 -12.13 15.13
C VAL A 108 22.53 -12.45 13.66
N TYR A 109 22.56 -11.44 12.79
CA TYR A 109 22.59 -11.67 11.35
C TYR A 109 23.79 -10.99 10.71
N GLY A 110 24.28 -11.62 9.66
CA GLY A 110 25.50 -11.18 8.98
C GLY A 110 25.21 -10.46 7.68
N ARG A 111 26.25 -9.84 7.14
CA ARG A 111 26.25 -9.16 5.86
C ARG A 111 26.02 -10.15 4.72
N GLN A 112 25.32 -9.67 3.69
CA GLN A 112 25.16 -10.39 2.43
C GLN A 112 25.77 -9.52 1.32
N GLU A 113 26.73 -10.07 0.62
CA GLU A 113 27.47 -9.42 -0.46
C GLU A 113 27.02 -9.96 -1.81
N PRO A 114 26.83 -9.09 -2.82
CA PRO A 114 26.47 -9.57 -4.15
C PRO A 114 27.63 -10.33 -4.78
N MET A 115 27.30 -11.31 -5.62
CA MET A 115 28.29 -11.94 -6.51
C MET A 115 28.60 -11.02 -7.69
N SER A 116 29.76 -11.17 -8.32
CA SER A 116 30.20 -10.34 -9.44
C SER A 116 29.21 -10.32 -10.61
N PHE A 117 28.49 -11.40 -10.82
CA PHE A 117 27.51 -11.60 -11.88
C PHE A 117 26.05 -11.40 -11.43
N SER A 118 25.80 -11.01 -10.17
CA SER A 118 24.47 -10.59 -9.74
C SER A 118 23.99 -9.39 -10.55
N SER A 119 22.69 -9.26 -10.77
CA SER A 119 22.13 -8.11 -11.48
C SER A 119 22.40 -6.79 -10.72
N ASP A 120 22.39 -5.66 -11.42
CA ASP A 120 22.62 -4.35 -10.78
C ASP A 120 21.56 -4.02 -9.72
N PHE A 121 20.34 -4.56 -9.87
CA PHE A 121 19.29 -4.41 -8.85
C PHE A 121 19.58 -5.19 -7.60
N ASP A 122 20.00 -6.45 -7.74
CA ASP A 122 20.38 -7.28 -6.62
C ASP A 122 21.62 -6.73 -5.91
N LYS A 123 22.59 -6.24 -6.67
CA LYS A 123 23.77 -5.54 -6.12
C LYS A 123 23.35 -4.34 -5.31
N ARG A 124 22.50 -3.49 -5.86
CA ARG A 124 21.97 -2.28 -5.17
C ARG A 124 21.24 -2.66 -3.89
N ASP A 125 20.33 -3.64 -3.95
CA ASP A 125 19.57 -4.11 -2.79
C ASP A 125 20.50 -4.57 -1.65
N LEU A 126 21.47 -5.40 -1.97
CA LEU A 126 22.39 -5.95 -0.97
C LEU A 126 23.32 -4.86 -0.42
N LEU A 127 23.89 -4.00 -1.28
CA LEU A 127 24.84 -2.96 -0.86
C LEU A 127 24.19 -1.86 -0.01
N ILE A 128 22.91 -1.56 -0.24
CA ILE A 128 22.17 -0.56 0.56
C ILE A 128 21.68 -1.17 1.89
N THR A 129 21.18 -2.41 1.84
CA THR A 129 20.60 -3.05 3.04
C THR A 129 21.68 -3.47 4.03
N PHE A 130 22.78 -4.06 3.53
CA PHE A 130 23.84 -4.63 4.34
C PHE A 130 25.09 -3.75 4.31
N GLY A 131 25.07 -2.68 5.13
CA GLY A 131 26.19 -1.75 5.28
C GLY A 131 27.41 -2.33 6.01
N LEU A 132 28.40 -1.49 6.28
CA LEU A 132 29.68 -1.88 6.89
C LEU A 132 29.71 -1.72 8.42
N ASP A 133 28.74 -0.99 9.00
CA ASP A 133 28.74 -0.70 10.42
C ASP A 133 27.94 -1.72 11.21
N ARG A 134 28.55 -2.22 12.29
CA ARG A 134 27.88 -3.10 13.26
C ARG A 134 26.73 -2.34 13.95
N ARG A 135 25.58 -2.98 14.11
CA ARG A 135 24.39 -2.37 14.74
C ARG A 135 23.84 -3.28 15.84
N VAL A 136 23.42 -2.67 16.97
CA VAL A 136 22.63 -3.33 18.01
C VAL A 136 21.21 -2.80 17.92
N GLN A 137 20.25 -3.68 17.65
CA GLN A 137 18.85 -3.34 17.41
C GLN A 137 18.04 -3.62 18.67
N VAL A 138 17.28 -2.61 19.12
CA VAL A 138 16.35 -2.68 20.24
C VAL A 138 14.93 -2.25 19.83
N LYS A 139 14.76 -1.75 18.60
CA LYS A 139 13.48 -1.30 18.02
C LYS A 139 13.28 -1.81 16.61
N ASP A 140 14.29 -1.69 15.74
CA ASP A 140 14.22 -2.16 14.36
C ASP A 140 14.23 -3.68 14.33
N SER A 141 13.17 -4.27 13.79
CA SER A 141 12.98 -5.72 13.69
C SER A 141 13.58 -6.33 12.41
N PHE A 142 14.43 -5.59 11.68
CA PHE A 142 15.08 -6.18 10.52
C PHE A 142 15.99 -7.34 10.94
N PHE A 143 15.71 -8.51 10.43
CA PHE A 143 16.46 -9.73 10.64
C PHE A 143 16.37 -10.59 9.37
N HIS A 144 17.40 -11.37 9.02
CA HIS A 144 17.37 -12.07 7.73
C HIS A 144 17.96 -13.47 7.83
N ASN A 145 17.10 -14.49 7.73
CA ASN A 145 17.45 -15.90 7.91
C ASN A 145 18.26 -16.54 6.78
N ALA A 146 18.63 -15.77 5.74
CA ALA A 146 19.59 -16.27 4.75
C ALA A 146 21.03 -16.32 5.31
N ASN A 147 21.33 -15.54 6.36
CA ASN A 147 22.62 -15.52 7.06
C ASN A 147 22.41 -15.02 8.51
N SER A 148 22.04 -15.89 9.41
CA SER A 148 21.78 -15.52 10.82
C SER A 148 22.16 -16.63 11.79
N MET A 149 22.29 -16.27 13.07
CA MET A 149 22.48 -17.21 14.20
C MET A 149 21.49 -16.81 15.30
N VAL A 150 20.87 -17.81 15.92
CA VAL A 150 19.83 -17.65 16.94
C VAL A 150 20.20 -18.44 18.18
N ARG A 151 19.94 -17.86 19.37
CA ARG A 151 20.07 -18.56 20.65
C ARG A 151 18.91 -19.56 20.78
N ARG A 152 19.22 -20.86 20.85
CA ARG A 152 18.23 -21.95 20.86
C ARG A 152 17.22 -21.84 22.01
N GLU A 153 17.65 -21.45 23.20
CA GLU A 153 16.76 -21.31 24.35
C GLU A 153 15.69 -20.20 24.17
N VAL A 154 16.03 -19.15 23.42
CA VAL A 154 15.10 -18.07 23.09
C VAL A 154 14.11 -18.55 22.02
N TRP A 155 14.58 -19.20 20.96
CA TRP A 155 13.70 -19.78 19.95
C TRP A 155 12.73 -20.81 20.56
N LYS A 156 13.16 -21.64 21.52
CA LYS A 156 12.26 -22.59 22.19
C LYS A 156 11.06 -21.94 22.85
N LYS A 157 11.21 -20.71 23.33
CA LYS A 157 10.12 -19.91 23.93
C LYS A 157 9.31 -19.16 22.88
N ILE A 158 9.96 -18.69 21.84
CA ILE A 158 9.38 -17.88 20.77
C ILE A 158 9.85 -18.49 19.41
N PRO A 159 9.17 -19.51 18.87
CA PRO A 159 9.51 -20.10 17.58
C PRO A 159 9.17 -19.14 16.43
N PHE A 160 9.70 -19.45 15.24
CA PHE A 160 9.31 -18.76 14.02
C PHE A 160 7.82 -18.99 13.72
N ASP A 161 7.19 -18.01 13.08
CA ASP A 161 5.82 -18.13 12.62
C ASP A 161 5.75 -19.15 11.47
N ASP A 162 4.91 -20.16 11.60
CA ASP A 162 4.79 -21.29 10.67
C ASP A 162 3.59 -21.14 9.72
N GLN A 163 2.89 -19.99 9.75
CA GLN A 163 1.73 -19.71 8.90
C GLN A 163 2.04 -18.71 7.77
N VAL A 164 3.07 -17.88 7.94
CA VAL A 164 3.41 -16.85 6.96
C VAL A 164 4.23 -17.40 5.80
N THR A 165 4.00 -16.85 4.62
CA THR A 165 4.68 -17.25 3.39
C THR A 165 6.00 -16.52 3.17
N ASN A 166 6.24 -15.42 3.88
CA ASN A 166 7.44 -14.58 3.82
C ASN A 166 7.64 -13.86 5.16
N ILE A 167 8.84 -13.29 5.35
CA ILE A 167 9.22 -12.43 6.48
C ILE A 167 9.05 -13.05 7.89
N GLU A 168 9.09 -14.38 7.98
CA GLU A 168 9.07 -15.10 9.27
C GLU A 168 10.17 -14.65 10.22
N ASP A 169 11.30 -14.26 9.67
CA ASP A 169 12.47 -13.73 10.37
C ASP A 169 12.18 -12.36 11.00
N ARG A 170 11.59 -11.44 10.25
CA ARG A 170 11.24 -10.10 10.73
C ARG A 170 10.15 -10.16 11.80
N LEU A 171 9.13 -11.02 11.64
CA LEU A 171 8.08 -11.23 12.62
C LEU A 171 8.63 -11.85 13.91
N TRP A 172 9.55 -12.79 13.78
CA TRP A 172 10.28 -13.36 14.93
C TRP A 172 11.06 -12.28 15.66
N ALA A 173 11.83 -11.48 14.92
CA ALA A 173 12.62 -10.39 15.46
C ALA A 173 11.77 -9.36 16.23
N GLU A 174 10.60 -9.02 15.73
CA GLU A 174 9.67 -8.12 16.41
C GLU A 174 9.23 -8.70 17.79
N LYS A 175 8.84 -9.99 17.81
CA LYS A 175 8.48 -10.69 19.05
C LYS A 175 9.64 -10.72 20.05
N ILE A 176 10.87 -10.91 19.58
CA ILE A 176 12.10 -10.93 20.38
C ILE A 176 12.38 -9.56 21.00
N LEU A 177 12.30 -8.48 20.23
CA LEU A 177 12.52 -7.13 20.72
C LEU A 177 11.45 -6.72 21.76
N LYS A 178 10.18 -7.08 21.51
CA LYS A 178 9.08 -6.87 22.48
C LYS A 178 9.30 -7.65 23.79
N ALA A 179 9.98 -8.78 23.74
CA ALA A 179 10.36 -9.57 24.92
C ALA A 179 11.61 -9.03 25.66
N GLY A 180 12.15 -7.88 25.23
CA GLY A 180 13.30 -7.22 25.86
C GLY A 180 14.68 -7.75 25.44
N HIS A 181 14.73 -8.60 24.44
CA HIS A 181 16.00 -9.06 23.87
C HIS A 181 16.55 -8.06 22.83
N LYS A 182 17.81 -8.28 22.43
CA LYS A 182 18.52 -7.52 21.40
C LYS A 182 18.80 -8.38 20.18
N ILE A 183 18.93 -7.72 19.04
CA ILE A 183 19.42 -8.30 17.79
C ILE A 183 20.67 -7.54 17.37
N VAL A 184 21.65 -8.26 16.81
CA VAL A 184 22.90 -7.66 16.36
C VAL A 184 23.06 -7.91 14.86
N TYR A 185 23.42 -6.87 14.12
CA TYR A 185 23.96 -6.95 12.78
C TYR A 185 25.49 -6.96 12.87
N GLU A 186 26.10 -8.03 12.33
CA GLU A 186 27.55 -8.22 12.32
C GLU A 186 28.09 -8.26 10.89
N PRO A 187 28.66 -7.16 10.38
CA PRO A 187 29.11 -7.10 8.98
C PRO A 187 30.31 -7.99 8.66
N LEU A 188 31.13 -8.37 9.66
CA LEU A 188 32.25 -9.27 9.45
C LEU A 188 31.81 -10.72 9.22
N ALA A 189 30.60 -11.08 9.65
CA ALA A 189 29.99 -12.36 9.36
C ALA A 189 29.33 -12.34 7.96
N SER A 190 30.15 -12.19 6.92
CA SER A 190 29.68 -11.99 5.55
C SER A 190 29.53 -13.28 4.75
N VAL A 191 28.50 -13.31 3.89
CA VAL A 191 28.28 -14.36 2.88
C VAL A 191 28.09 -13.73 1.50
N TYR A 192 28.55 -14.39 0.45
CA TYR A 192 28.10 -14.08 -0.90
C TYR A 192 26.68 -14.56 -1.09
N HIS A 193 25.81 -13.72 -1.66
CA HIS A 193 24.43 -14.03 -1.95
C HIS A 193 24.14 -13.81 -3.44
N HIS A 194 23.52 -14.80 -4.09
CA HIS A 194 23.31 -14.80 -5.52
C HIS A 194 22.34 -13.70 -5.98
N HIS A 195 21.25 -13.50 -5.25
CA HIS A 195 20.21 -12.50 -5.56
C HIS A 195 19.98 -11.55 -4.38
N GLY A 196 19.33 -10.40 -4.65
CA GLY A 196 18.93 -9.45 -3.63
C GLY A 196 17.76 -9.95 -2.76
N ILE A 197 17.40 -9.16 -1.76
CA ILE A 197 16.29 -9.47 -0.83
C ILE A 197 14.94 -9.54 -1.53
N HIS A 198 14.79 -8.92 -2.70
CA HIS A 198 13.57 -8.91 -3.52
C HIS A 198 13.53 -9.96 -4.64
N GLN A 199 14.53 -10.88 -4.68
CA GLN A 199 14.58 -12.02 -5.60
C GLN A 199 14.19 -11.63 -7.04
N ASP A 200 15.11 -11.01 -7.77
CA ASP A 200 14.94 -10.61 -9.18
C ASP A 200 13.69 -9.74 -9.46
N ARG A 201 13.27 -8.92 -8.51
CA ARG A 201 12.12 -8.01 -8.59
C ARG A 201 10.78 -8.73 -8.79
N ASN A 202 10.56 -9.85 -8.18
CA ASN A 202 9.28 -10.52 -8.26
C ASN A 202 8.17 -9.62 -7.66
N PRO A 203 7.26 -9.06 -8.49
CA PRO A 203 6.26 -8.10 -8.03
C PRO A 203 5.22 -8.74 -7.11
N GLU A 204 4.88 -10.02 -7.32
CA GLU A 204 3.93 -10.74 -6.47
C GLU A 204 4.51 -10.97 -5.07
N ARG A 205 5.79 -11.34 -4.99
CA ARG A 205 6.49 -11.47 -3.71
C ARG A 205 6.57 -10.11 -2.99
N CYS A 206 6.89 -9.05 -3.71
CA CYS A 206 6.95 -7.70 -3.15
C CYS A 206 5.59 -7.27 -2.59
N ALA A 207 4.51 -7.44 -3.37
CA ALA A 207 3.15 -7.13 -2.94
C ALA A 207 2.72 -7.94 -1.71
N ASN A 208 3.06 -9.25 -1.66
CA ASN A 208 2.76 -10.09 -0.52
C ASN A 208 3.53 -9.68 0.75
N VAL A 209 4.81 -9.31 0.62
CA VAL A 209 5.61 -8.79 1.74
C VAL A 209 5.01 -7.48 2.27
N VAL A 210 4.65 -6.54 1.37
CA VAL A 210 4.02 -5.27 1.75
C VAL A 210 2.71 -5.51 2.48
N ARG A 211 1.85 -6.38 1.96
CA ARG A 211 0.57 -6.74 2.60
C ARG A 211 0.77 -7.26 4.03
N ILE A 212 1.69 -8.21 4.24
CA ILE A 212 1.97 -8.75 5.58
C ILE A 212 2.50 -7.65 6.52
N LEU A 213 3.39 -6.78 6.01
CA LEU A 213 3.93 -5.67 6.81
C LEU A 213 2.84 -4.67 7.19
N GLU A 214 1.95 -4.33 6.28
CA GLU A 214 0.83 -3.42 6.54
C GLU A 214 -0.16 -4.01 7.53
N GLU A 215 -0.56 -5.27 7.36
CA GLU A 215 -1.42 -5.99 8.31
C GLU A 215 -0.83 -6.00 9.73
N HIS A 216 0.49 -6.15 9.83
CA HIS A 216 1.21 -6.19 11.11
C HIS A 216 1.37 -4.79 11.71
N GLN A 217 1.63 -3.78 10.90
CA GLN A 217 1.79 -2.39 11.34
C GLN A 217 0.47 -1.78 11.81
N VAL A 218 -0.64 -2.03 11.10
CA VAL A 218 -1.98 -1.53 11.47
C VAL A 218 -2.36 -1.97 12.88
N ASN A 219 -1.96 -3.18 13.29
CA ASN A 219 -2.23 -3.68 14.64
C ASN A 219 -1.31 -3.11 15.73
N ASN A 220 -0.23 -2.40 15.37
CA ASN A 220 0.79 -1.90 16.28
C ASN A 220 0.89 -0.36 16.37
N PHE A 221 0.18 0.38 15.51
CA PHE A 221 0.18 1.85 15.52
C PHE A 221 -1.06 2.40 16.23
N ASP A 222 -0.96 2.55 17.53
CA ASP A 222 -2.04 3.07 18.40
C ASP A 222 -2.17 4.61 18.38
N SER A 223 -1.44 5.31 17.59
CA SER A 223 -1.69 6.73 17.25
C SER A 223 -0.73 7.20 16.16
N ARG A 224 -1.20 7.34 14.96
CA ARG A 224 -0.57 8.22 13.98
C ARG A 224 -0.82 9.65 14.46
N ASN A 225 0.15 10.26 15.10
CA ASN A 225 0.17 11.71 15.25
C ASN A 225 0.34 12.26 13.83
N ASN A 226 -0.79 12.54 13.17
CA ASN A 226 -0.76 13.23 11.90
C ASN A 226 -0.22 14.64 12.16
N THR A 227 1.00 14.89 11.68
CA THR A 227 1.67 16.19 11.84
C THR A 227 1.28 17.16 10.73
N ILE A 228 0.48 16.74 9.74
CA ILE A 228 0.03 17.56 8.63
C ILE A 228 -1.19 18.36 9.09
N ASP A 229 -1.03 19.67 9.13
CA ASP A 229 -2.11 20.61 9.41
C ASP A 229 -2.88 20.92 8.12
N ILE A 230 -4.02 20.29 7.96
CA ILE A 230 -4.86 20.40 6.74
C ILE A 230 -5.26 21.87 6.48
N GLU A 231 -5.45 22.67 7.53
CA GLU A 231 -5.83 24.07 7.40
C GLU A 231 -4.75 24.93 6.73
N LYS A 232 -3.49 24.48 6.72
CA LYS A 232 -2.37 25.15 6.05
C LYS A 232 -2.19 24.73 4.61
N LEU A 233 -2.84 23.65 4.17
CA LEU A 233 -2.74 23.18 2.80
C LEU A 233 -3.54 24.06 1.86
N ASN A 234 -3.04 24.22 0.64
CA ASN A 234 -3.75 24.88 -0.46
C ASN A 234 -4.70 23.88 -1.14
N VAL A 235 -5.88 23.67 -0.53
CA VAL A 235 -6.90 22.76 -1.07
C VAL A 235 -7.80 23.49 -2.03
N VAL A 236 -7.90 22.99 -3.25
CA VAL A 236 -8.65 23.62 -4.34
C VAL A 236 -9.77 22.73 -4.82
N ALA A 237 -11.01 23.23 -4.82
CA ALA A 237 -12.10 22.59 -5.55
C ALA A 237 -12.00 22.93 -7.03
N LEU A 238 -12.03 21.91 -7.89
CA LEU A 238 -12.04 22.07 -9.34
C LEU A 238 -13.36 21.54 -9.90
N ILE A 239 -14.17 22.44 -10.46
CA ILE A 239 -15.52 22.16 -10.93
C ILE A 239 -15.56 22.30 -12.47
N PRO A 240 -15.45 21.19 -13.22
CA PRO A 240 -15.58 21.22 -14.67
C PRO A 240 -17.04 21.39 -15.08
N VAL A 241 -17.32 22.36 -15.93
CA VAL A 241 -18.65 22.61 -16.50
C VAL A 241 -18.53 22.80 -18.00
N LYS A 242 -19.33 22.05 -18.76
CA LYS A 242 -19.43 22.20 -20.22
C LYS A 242 -20.72 22.93 -20.57
N GLY A 243 -20.62 23.99 -21.38
CA GLY A 243 -21.75 24.76 -21.82
C GLY A 243 -22.46 25.50 -20.69
N GLU A 244 -23.77 25.72 -20.82
CA GLU A 244 -24.61 26.36 -19.79
C GLU A 244 -24.96 25.36 -18.67
N SER A 245 -25.01 25.85 -17.43
CA SER A 245 -25.41 25.01 -16.28
C SER A 245 -26.93 24.76 -16.33
N PRO A 246 -27.37 23.50 -16.33
CA PRO A 246 -28.79 23.17 -16.28
C PRO A 246 -29.44 23.68 -15.00
N VAL A 247 -30.76 23.93 -15.07
CA VAL A 247 -31.58 24.47 -13.96
C VAL A 247 -32.48 23.37 -13.41
N VAL A 248 -32.50 23.20 -12.08
CA VAL A 248 -33.39 22.28 -11.35
C VAL A 248 -33.99 23.04 -10.16
N ALA A 249 -35.25 22.87 -9.92
CA ALA A 249 -35.97 23.58 -8.86
C ALA A 249 -35.70 25.10 -8.84
N GLY A 250 -35.67 25.72 -10.03
CA GLY A 250 -35.45 27.16 -10.21
C GLY A 250 -34.00 27.63 -10.03
N ARG A 251 -33.02 26.74 -9.82
CA ARG A 251 -31.61 27.10 -9.59
C ARG A 251 -30.67 26.33 -10.52
N PRO A 252 -29.61 26.99 -11.02
CA PRO A 252 -28.56 26.27 -11.75
C PRO A 252 -27.89 25.17 -10.91
N LEU A 253 -27.61 24.02 -11.48
CA LEU A 253 -26.89 22.92 -10.80
C LEU A 253 -25.53 23.38 -10.25
N LEU A 254 -24.88 24.31 -10.94
CA LEU A 254 -23.62 24.91 -10.49
C LEU A 254 -23.75 25.61 -9.11
N GLU A 255 -24.91 26.25 -8.84
CA GLU A 255 -25.17 26.94 -7.58
C GLU A 255 -25.16 25.96 -6.39
N TYR A 256 -25.81 24.78 -6.53
CA TYR A 256 -25.79 23.76 -5.48
C TYR A 256 -24.36 23.29 -5.19
N THR A 257 -23.56 23.07 -6.22
CA THR A 257 -22.18 22.60 -6.07
C THR A 257 -21.28 23.67 -5.42
N ILE A 258 -21.38 24.93 -5.87
CA ILE A 258 -20.61 26.03 -5.27
C ILE A 258 -21.04 26.27 -3.81
N ALA A 259 -22.33 26.20 -3.50
CA ALA A 259 -22.82 26.35 -2.12
C ALA A 259 -22.21 25.27 -1.19
N ARG A 260 -22.12 24.03 -1.64
CA ARG A 260 -21.47 22.96 -0.86
C ARG A 260 -19.96 23.16 -0.75
N ALA A 261 -19.30 23.59 -1.82
CA ALA A 261 -17.88 23.91 -1.77
C ALA A 261 -17.56 25.05 -0.79
N LYS A 262 -18.40 26.09 -0.76
CA LYS A 262 -18.28 27.23 0.20
C LYS A 262 -18.49 26.82 1.66
N ALA A 263 -19.23 25.77 1.93
CA ALA A 263 -19.47 25.27 3.28
C ALA A 263 -18.27 24.48 3.83
N SER A 264 -17.31 24.09 2.99
CA SER A 264 -16.10 23.39 3.42
C SER A 264 -15.16 24.34 4.18
N ARG A 265 -14.62 23.86 5.29
CA ARG A 265 -13.62 24.57 6.10
C ARG A 265 -12.20 24.49 5.54
N TYR A 266 -11.92 23.46 4.72
CA TYR A 266 -10.59 23.20 4.20
C TYR A 266 -10.32 23.82 2.83
N LEU A 267 -11.37 24.06 2.01
CA LEU A 267 -11.17 24.64 0.69
C LEU A 267 -10.69 26.08 0.77
N LYS A 268 -9.58 26.39 0.09
CA LYS A 268 -9.04 27.74 -0.03
C LYS A 268 -9.52 28.45 -1.29
N LYS A 269 -9.78 27.70 -2.36
CA LYS A 269 -10.26 28.22 -3.64
C LYS A 269 -11.29 27.29 -4.25
N ILE A 270 -12.26 27.90 -4.94
CA ILE A 270 -13.27 27.19 -5.72
C ILE A 270 -13.09 27.65 -7.16
N ILE A 271 -12.58 26.77 -8.00
CA ILE A 271 -12.26 27.05 -9.41
C ILE A 271 -13.30 26.38 -10.29
N VAL A 272 -13.93 27.15 -11.18
CA VAL A 272 -14.80 26.63 -12.23
C VAL A 272 -14.06 26.66 -13.56
N SER A 273 -13.89 25.49 -14.16
CA SER A 273 -13.31 25.31 -15.49
C SER A 273 -14.42 25.14 -16.52
N THR A 274 -14.68 26.17 -17.31
CA THR A 274 -15.77 26.19 -18.29
C THR A 274 -15.33 26.81 -19.63
N ASP A 275 -15.95 26.37 -20.71
CA ASP A 275 -15.84 26.91 -22.08
C ASP A 275 -16.90 27.99 -22.36
N ASN A 276 -17.88 28.18 -21.47
CA ASN A 276 -19.04 29.01 -21.68
C ASN A 276 -18.95 30.32 -20.86
N LYS A 277 -19.06 31.47 -21.53
CA LYS A 277 -18.95 32.80 -20.90
C LYS A 277 -20.05 33.06 -19.87
N LYS A 278 -21.31 32.67 -20.17
CA LYS A 278 -22.44 32.86 -19.23
C LYS A 278 -22.24 32.04 -17.97
N THR A 279 -21.78 30.79 -18.11
CA THR A 279 -21.43 29.92 -16.96
C THR A 279 -20.26 30.51 -16.16
N ALA A 280 -19.29 31.13 -16.82
CA ALA A 280 -18.18 31.80 -16.13
C ALA A 280 -18.65 33.03 -15.34
N GLU A 281 -19.59 33.85 -15.91
CA GLU A 281 -20.16 34.97 -15.22
C GLU A 281 -21.04 34.55 -14.03
N LEU A 282 -21.86 33.51 -14.22
CA LEU A 282 -22.62 32.89 -13.13
C LEU A 282 -21.70 32.37 -12.02
N ALA A 283 -20.64 31.64 -12.34
CA ALA A 283 -19.69 31.11 -11.35
C ALA A 283 -19.08 32.25 -10.50
N ARG A 284 -18.66 33.34 -11.15
CA ARG A 284 -18.13 34.54 -10.45
C ARG A 284 -19.18 35.21 -9.57
N SER A 285 -20.41 35.35 -10.04
CA SER A 285 -21.50 35.91 -9.25
C SER A 285 -21.85 35.07 -8.02
N LEU A 286 -21.65 33.75 -8.11
CA LEU A 286 -21.78 32.81 -7.02
C LEU A 286 -20.53 32.76 -6.11
N GLY A 287 -19.47 33.53 -6.42
CA GLY A 287 -18.25 33.66 -5.63
C GLY A 287 -17.20 32.54 -5.85
N ALA A 288 -17.25 31.88 -6.98
CA ALA A 288 -16.15 31.03 -7.45
C ALA A 288 -15.20 31.79 -8.37
N GLU A 289 -13.96 31.31 -8.49
CA GLU A 289 -12.98 31.87 -9.41
C GLU A 289 -13.07 31.19 -10.79
N VAL A 290 -12.91 31.98 -11.85
CA VAL A 290 -12.76 31.49 -13.24
C VAL A 290 -11.53 32.17 -13.83
N PRO A 291 -10.32 31.67 -13.55
CA PRO A 291 -9.06 32.32 -13.95
C PRO A 291 -8.78 32.20 -15.45
N PHE A 292 -9.44 31.29 -16.14
CA PHE A 292 -9.36 31.08 -17.59
C PHE A 292 -10.68 30.58 -18.15
N LEU A 293 -10.90 30.78 -19.45
CA LEU A 293 -11.90 30.02 -20.20
C LEU A 293 -11.24 28.80 -20.79
N ARG A 294 -11.87 27.64 -20.59
CA ARG A 294 -11.35 26.36 -21.12
C ARG A 294 -11.41 26.38 -22.64
N ASP A 295 -10.33 25.91 -23.28
CA ASP A 295 -10.29 25.76 -24.73
C ASP A 295 -11.37 24.76 -25.20
N ALA A 296 -12.05 25.10 -26.31
CA ALA A 296 -13.15 24.32 -26.86
C ALA A 296 -12.74 22.88 -27.24
N SER A 297 -11.47 22.64 -27.55
CA SER A 297 -10.94 21.29 -27.81
C SER A 297 -11.09 20.35 -26.63
N PHE A 298 -11.10 20.87 -25.40
CA PHE A 298 -11.34 20.13 -24.15
C PHE A 298 -12.81 20.09 -23.73
N SER A 299 -13.74 20.41 -24.65
CA SER A 299 -15.19 20.33 -24.44
C SER A 299 -15.88 19.38 -25.43
N GLY A 300 -15.11 18.60 -26.21
CA GLY A 300 -15.62 17.61 -27.15
C GLY A 300 -16.35 16.45 -26.47
N ALA A 301 -17.11 15.68 -27.26
CA ALA A 301 -17.86 14.51 -26.75
C ALA A 301 -16.93 13.34 -26.37
N ARG A 302 -15.69 13.33 -26.85
CA ARG A 302 -14.69 12.27 -26.60
C ARG A 302 -13.66 12.67 -25.53
N VAL A 303 -13.78 13.85 -24.95
CA VAL A 303 -12.88 14.31 -23.89
C VAL A 303 -13.41 13.81 -22.56
N ASP A 304 -12.59 13.04 -21.86
CA ASP A 304 -12.93 12.52 -20.55
C ASP A 304 -12.64 13.53 -19.43
N LEU A 305 -13.08 13.20 -18.19
CA LEU A 305 -12.90 14.07 -17.03
C LEU A 305 -11.43 14.28 -16.72
N GLU A 306 -10.62 13.23 -16.82
CA GLU A 306 -9.21 13.21 -16.50
C GLU A 306 -8.43 14.21 -17.38
N GLN A 307 -8.73 14.25 -18.67
CA GLN A 307 -8.15 15.22 -19.63
C GLN A 307 -8.55 16.67 -19.29
N VAL A 308 -9.81 16.89 -18.89
CA VAL A 308 -10.29 18.22 -18.49
C VAL A 308 -9.59 18.68 -17.20
N LEU A 309 -9.41 17.79 -16.21
CA LEU A 309 -8.73 18.12 -14.97
C LEU A 309 -7.25 18.39 -15.20
N GLN A 310 -6.58 17.57 -16.04
CA GLN A 310 -5.17 17.76 -16.39
C GLN A 310 -4.93 19.12 -17.08
N TYR A 311 -5.75 19.44 -18.09
CA TYR A 311 -5.69 20.75 -18.74
C TYR A 311 -5.91 21.88 -17.73
N SER A 312 -6.95 21.76 -16.89
CA SER A 312 -7.31 22.80 -15.94
C SER A 312 -6.22 23.02 -14.89
N LEU A 313 -5.61 21.97 -14.39
CA LEU A 313 -4.48 22.05 -13.48
C LEU A 313 -3.28 22.76 -14.14
N GLY A 314 -2.93 22.41 -15.38
CA GLY A 314 -1.87 23.09 -16.11
C GLY A 314 -2.15 24.58 -16.33
N GLU A 315 -3.40 24.98 -16.56
CA GLU A 315 -3.79 26.39 -16.66
C GLU A 315 -3.74 27.15 -15.32
N LEU A 316 -3.99 26.45 -14.19
CA LEU A 316 -3.81 27.02 -12.84
C LEU A 316 -2.31 27.22 -12.54
N GLU A 317 -1.48 26.26 -12.81
CA GLU A 317 -0.03 26.30 -12.56
C GLU A 317 0.66 27.41 -13.39
N LYS A 318 0.24 27.64 -14.63
CA LYS A 318 0.69 28.78 -15.44
C LYS A 318 0.36 30.15 -14.84
N ARG A 319 -0.56 30.19 -13.87
CA ARG A 319 -1.04 31.40 -13.17
C ARG A 319 -0.60 31.42 -11.70
N ASP A 320 0.44 30.66 -11.37
CA ASP A 320 1.00 30.55 -10.01
C ASP A 320 -0.02 30.06 -8.96
N ILE A 321 -1.01 29.25 -9.38
CA ILE A 321 -1.93 28.57 -8.49
C ILE A 321 -1.48 27.11 -8.38
N TRP A 322 -0.88 26.76 -7.25
CA TRP A 322 -0.30 25.44 -6.97
C TRP A 322 -1.12 24.76 -5.86
N PRO A 323 -2.05 23.88 -6.19
CA PRO A 323 -2.78 23.11 -5.18
C PRO A 323 -1.89 22.06 -4.51
N ASP A 324 -2.10 21.87 -3.20
CA ASP A 324 -1.58 20.70 -2.48
C ASP A 324 -2.53 19.50 -2.61
N ILE A 325 -3.85 19.78 -2.61
CA ILE A 325 -4.91 18.81 -2.81
C ILE A 325 -5.94 19.39 -3.80
N ILE A 326 -6.45 18.55 -4.69
CA ILE A 326 -7.55 18.89 -5.57
C ILE A 326 -8.78 18.06 -5.19
N VAL A 327 -9.93 18.75 -5.07
CA VAL A 327 -11.23 18.09 -4.95
C VAL A 327 -12.01 18.34 -6.24
N SER A 328 -12.16 17.30 -7.06
CA SER A 328 -12.98 17.36 -8.27
C SER A 328 -14.46 17.19 -7.91
N LEU A 329 -15.32 18.09 -8.44
CA LEU A 329 -16.75 18.09 -8.16
C LEU A 329 -17.52 18.29 -9.47
N GLU A 330 -18.37 17.34 -9.87
CA GLU A 330 -19.28 17.54 -11.00
C GLU A 330 -20.59 18.19 -10.53
N ILE A 331 -21.19 19.04 -11.37
CA ILE A 331 -22.42 19.76 -11.04
C ILE A 331 -23.66 18.86 -11.04
N THR A 332 -23.58 17.68 -11.62
CA THR A 332 -24.69 16.73 -11.78
C THR A 332 -25.15 16.07 -10.49
N PHE A 333 -24.50 16.35 -9.36
CA PHE A 333 -24.83 15.80 -8.04
C PHE A 333 -25.30 16.88 -7.06
N PRO A 334 -26.58 17.33 -7.13
CA PRO A 334 -27.08 18.42 -6.29
C PRO A 334 -27.28 18.03 -4.81
N PHE A 335 -27.41 16.74 -4.50
CA PHE A 335 -27.70 16.22 -3.15
C PHE A 335 -26.43 15.92 -2.33
N ARG A 336 -25.32 16.58 -2.64
CA ARG A 336 -24.05 16.43 -1.92
C ARG A 336 -24.19 16.83 -0.46
N ASP A 337 -23.81 15.95 0.46
CA ASP A 337 -23.86 16.23 1.90
C ASP A 337 -22.94 17.40 2.28
N GLN A 338 -23.28 18.09 3.36
CA GLN A 338 -22.56 19.30 3.77
C GLN A 338 -21.12 19.02 4.20
N THR A 339 -20.86 17.88 4.84
CA THR A 339 -19.54 17.51 5.36
C THR A 339 -18.71 16.74 4.37
N LEU A 340 -19.31 16.23 3.29
CA LEU A 340 -18.66 15.28 2.38
C LEU A 340 -17.27 15.76 1.90
N ILE A 341 -17.16 17.02 1.49
CA ILE A 341 -15.90 17.55 0.96
C ILE A 341 -14.81 17.53 2.04
N ASP A 342 -15.15 17.94 3.25
CA ASP A 342 -14.23 17.95 4.38
C ASP A 342 -13.85 16.54 4.80
N ASP A 343 -14.79 15.61 4.78
CA ASP A 343 -14.57 14.22 5.13
C ASP A 343 -13.63 13.53 4.13
N LEU A 344 -13.78 13.80 2.82
CA LEU A 344 -12.87 13.27 1.79
C LEU A 344 -11.45 13.80 1.95
N ILE A 345 -11.28 15.10 2.25
CA ILE A 345 -9.99 15.74 2.47
C ILE A 345 -9.35 15.19 3.74
N PHE A 346 -10.13 15.08 4.81
CA PHE A 346 -9.66 14.54 6.08
C PHE A 346 -9.17 13.10 5.92
N ASP A 347 -9.98 12.23 5.32
CA ASP A 347 -9.62 10.82 5.10
C ASP A 347 -8.38 10.68 4.22
N LEU A 348 -8.22 11.53 3.19
CA LEU A 348 -7.04 11.54 2.32
C LEU A 348 -5.75 11.74 3.12
N VAL A 349 -5.75 12.75 4.00
CA VAL A 349 -4.55 13.14 4.76
C VAL A 349 -4.34 12.23 5.97
N ASP A 350 -5.39 11.98 6.76
CA ASP A 350 -5.32 11.23 8.00
C ASP A 350 -4.92 9.76 7.77
N LYS A 351 -5.48 9.13 6.73
CA LYS A 351 -5.19 7.74 6.37
C LYS A 351 -3.99 7.58 5.43
N GLY A 352 -3.38 8.68 4.96
CA GLY A 352 -2.24 8.67 4.04
C GLY A 352 -2.57 8.00 2.71
N LEU A 353 -3.75 8.30 2.15
CA LEU A 353 -4.24 7.73 0.90
C LEU A 353 -3.80 8.60 -0.29
N ASP A 354 -3.77 8.02 -1.48
CA ASP A 354 -3.48 8.74 -2.72
C ASP A 354 -4.71 9.48 -3.26
N THR A 355 -5.88 8.85 -3.09
CA THR A 355 -7.16 9.36 -3.56
C THR A 355 -8.27 8.87 -2.63
N VAL A 356 -9.26 9.71 -2.35
CA VAL A 356 -10.49 9.31 -1.64
C VAL A 356 -11.69 9.67 -2.51
N VAL A 357 -12.60 8.72 -2.68
CA VAL A 357 -13.79 8.86 -3.51
C VAL A 357 -15.03 8.35 -2.78
N PRO A 358 -16.18 9.06 -2.88
CA PRO A 358 -17.44 8.53 -2.37
C PRO A 358 -17.81 7.23 -3.07
N ALA A 359 -18.31 6.27 -2.30
CA ALA A 359 -18.71 5.00 -2.84
C ALA A 359 -20.03 4.50 -2.26
N ARG A 360 -20.76 3.75 -3.07
CA ARG A 360 -21.91 2.98 -2.65
C ARG A 360 -21.49 1.53 -2.43
N GLU A 361 -21.93 0.96 -1.33
CA GLU A 361 -21.84 -0.48 -1.07
C GLU A 361 -22.88 -1.25 -1.87
N GLU A 362 -22.42 -2.21 -2.67
CA GLU A 362 -23.29 -3.08 -3.44
C GLU A 362 -23.20 -4.51 -2.93
N PHE A 363 -24.32 -5.00 -2.40
CA PHE A 363 -24.45 -6.36 -1.86
C PHE A 363 -25.12 -7.33 -2.84
N ASN A 364 -25.62 -6.84 -3.97
CA ASN A 364 -26.17 -7.70 -5.01
C ASN A 364 -25.06 -8.46 -5.73
N SER A 365 -25.45 -9.44 -6.54
CA SER A 365 -24.48 -10.18 -7.35
C SER A 365 -23.95 -9.30 -8.48
N CYS A 366 -22.64 -9.12 -8.51
CA CYS A 366 -21.93 -8.29 -9.49
C CYS A 366 -21.13 -9.18 -10.45
N TRP A 367 -21.21 -8.86 -11.73
CA TRP A 367 -20.58 -9.60 -12.81
C TRP A 367 -19.81 -8.67 -13.72
N ILE A 368 -18.66 -9.14 -14.25
CA ILE A 368 -17.89 -8.46 -15.29
C ILE A 368 -17.91 -9.34 -16.56
N GLU A 369 -18.07 -8.70 -17.73
CA GLU A 369 -17.95 -9.39 -19.01
C GLU A 369 -16.49 -9.50 -19.41
N GLU A 370 -16.05 -10.74 -19.67
CA GLU A 370 -14.70 -11.07 -20.14
C GLU A 370 -14.80 -12.08 -21.27
N ASN A 371 -14.28 -11.74 -22.46
CA ASN A 371 -14.22 -12.65 -23.62
C ASN A 371 -15.56 -13.32 -23.95
N SER A 372 -16.66 -12.54 -24.00
CA SER A 372 -18.03 -13.03 -24.27
C SER A 372 -18.58 -14.01 -23.21
N SER A 373 -18.01 -14.01 -22.03
CA SER A 373 -18.50 -14.72 -20.85
C SER A 373 -18.64 -13.76 -19.66
N TYR A 374 -19.34 -14.18 -18.61
CA TYR A 374 -19.52 -13.37 -17.41
C TYR A 374 -18.82 -14.01 -16.22
N ARG A 375 -17.90 -13.25 -15.60
CA ARG A 375 -17.24 -13.64 -14.36
C ARG A 375 -17.83 -12.87 -13.17
N ARG A 376 -18.22 -13.61 -12.14
CA ARG A 376 -18.70 -13.00 -10.90
C ARG A 376 -17.56 -12.36 -10.13
N ILE A 377 -17.77 -11.15 -9.56
CA ILE A 377 -16.76 -10.40 -8.83
C ILE A 377 -17.07 -10.21 -7.34
N ASP A 378 -18.28 -10.57 -6.89
CA ASP A 378 -18.65 -10.57 -5.46
C ASP A 378 -18.40 -11.96 -4.80
N GLU A 379 -18.50 -12.05 -3.45
CA GLU A 379 -18.14 -13.24 -2.66
C GLU A 379 -19.05 -14.48 -2.81
N GLY A 380 -19.86 -14.57 -3.83
CA GLY A 380 -20.67 -15.77 -4.10
C GLY A 380 -21.90 -15.91 -3.19
N PHE A 381 -22.15 -17.12 -2.67
CA PHE A 381 -23.38 -17.49 -1.94
C PHE A 381 -23.33 -17.23 -0.43
N THR A 382 -22.49 -16.29 0.03
CA THR A 382 -22.43 -15.89 1.44
C THR A 382 -23.73 -15.20 1.85
N PRO A 383 -24.33 -15.50 3.02
CA PRO A 383 -25.48 -14.77 3.54
C PRO A 383 -25.20 -13.27 3.62
N ARG A 384 -26.22 -12.45 3.33
CA ARG A 384 -26.07 -10.98 3.21
C ARG A 384 -25.39 -10.33 4.43
N GLU A 385 -25.64 -10.84 5.63
CA GLU A 385 -25.07 -10.34 6.89
C GLU A 385 -23.55 -10.51 6.98
N PHE A 386 -22.99 -11.49 6.26
CA PHE A 386 -21.57 -11.81 6.25
C PHE A 386 -20.88 -11.47 4.92
N LYS A 387 -21.67 -10.99 3.94
CA LYS A 387 -21.15 -10.68 2.60
C LYS A 387 -20.41 -9.37 2.60
N LYS A 388 -19.17 -9.36 2.11
CA LYS A 388 -18.44 -8.12 1.87
C LYS A 388 -19.02 -7.42 0.63
N PRO A 389 -19.24 -6.09 0.69
CA PRO A 389 -19.77 -5.34 -0.43
C PRO A 389 -18.76 -5.19 -1.56
N VAL A 390 -19.29 -5.05 -2.78
CA VAL A 390 -18.54 -4.45 -3.89
C VAL A 390 -18.73 -2.93 -3.83
N TYR A 391 -17.66 -2.16 -3.84
CA TYR A 391 -17.75 -0.71 -3.80
C TYR A 391 -17.90 -0.13 -5.20
N VAL A 392 -18.92 0.71 -5.40
CA VAL A 392 -19.14 1.44 -6.64
C VAL A 392 -18.76 2.90 -6.42
N ALA A 393 -17.61 3.31 -6.92
CA ALA A 393 -17.09 4.67 -6.79
C ALA A 393 -17.91 5.66 -7.61
N ILE A 394 -18.20 6.84 -7.04
CA ILE A 394 -18.99 7.90 -7.65
C ILE A 394 -18.15 9.19 -7.73
N LYS A 395 -17.19 9.16 -8.67
CA LYS A 395 -16.17 10.22 -8.83
C LYS A 395 -16.73 11.63 -9.04
N GLY A 396 -17.87 11.75 -9.70
CA GLY A 396 -18.50 13.06 -9.97
C GLY A 396 -19.11 13.69 -8.71
N LEU A 397 -19.51 12.90 -7.72
CA LEU A 397 -20.03 13.40 -6.45
C LEU A 397 -18.91 14.08 -5.64
N GLY A 398 -17.68 13.63 -5.75
CA GLY A 398 -16.48 14.20 -5.16
C GLY A 398 -15.30 13.24 -5.32
N CYS A 399 -14.12 13.79 -5.51
CA CYS A 399 -12.89 13.02 -5.52
C CYS A 399 -11.75 13.90 -5.02
N ALA A 400 -11.22 13.58 -3.85
CA ALA A 400 -10.04 14.25 -3.30
C ALA A 400 -8.79 13.48 -3.71
N THR A 401 -7.82 14.14 -4.31
CA THR A 401 -6.59 13.54 -4.81
C THR A 401 -5.42 14.53 -4.84
N TYR A 402 -4.20 14.02 -4.92
CA TYR A 402 -3.03 14.87 -5.09
C TYR A 402 -2.81 15.28 -6.55
N PRO A 403 -2.28 16.50 -6.81
CA PRO A 403 -2.09 17.03 -8.16
C PRO A 403 -1.17 16.19 -9.06
N ASN A 404 -0.22 15.45 -8.49
CA ASN A 404 0.69 14.60 -9.26
C ASN A 404 -0.06 13.56 -10.12
N PHE A 405 -1.12 12.95 -9.60
CA PHE A 405 -1.92 12.00 -10.38
C PHE A 405 -2.63 12.66 -11.54
N ILE A 406 -3.17 13.87 -11.32
CA ILE A 406 -3.83 14.64 -12.38
C ILE A 406 -2.82 15.07 -13.46
N ARG A 407 -1.58 15.47 -13.09
CA ARG A 407 -0.52 15.76 -14.07
C ARG A 407 -0.19 14.56 -14.94
N ASP A 408 -0.28 13.35 -14.37
CA ASP A 408 -0.08 12.09 -15.10
C ASP A 408 -1.32 11.64 -15.91
N GLY A 409 -2.38 12.46 -16.00
CA GLY A 409 -3.62 12.14 -16.69
C GLY A 409 -4.47 11.08 -15.98
N LYS A 410 -4.32 10.94 -14.67
CA LYS A 410 -5.05 9.99 -13.82
C LYS A 410 -5.86 10.74 -12.78
N LEU A 411 -6.97 10.16 -12.36
CA LEU A 411 -7.73 10.66 -11.20
C LEU A 411 -7.40 9.86 -9.93
N TYR A 412 -7.07 8.59 -10.09
CA TYR A 412 -6.79 7.68 -9.00
C TYR A 412 -5.30 7.36 -8.89
N GLY A 413 -4.78 7.37 -7.65
CA GLY A 413 -3.49 6.81 -7.32
C GLY A 413 -3.55 5.30 -7.07
N ASN A 414 -2.51 4.73 -6.45
CA ASN A 414 -2.44 3.31 -6.18
C ASN A 414 -3.19 2.91 -4.89
N ASN A 415 -3.24 3.81 -3.90
CA ASN A 415 -3.91 3.59 -2.62
C ASN A 415 -5.18 4.44 -2.54
N VAL A 416 -6.33 3.84 -2.90
CA VAL A 416 -7.61 4.52 -3.03
C VAL A 416 -8.50 4.20 -1.83
N GLY A 417 -8.96 5.25 -1.13
CA GLY A 417 -9.95 5.15 -0.06
C GLY A 417 -11.37 5.26 -0.60
N MET A 418 -12.27 4.41 -0.10
CA MET A 418 -13.69 4.45 -0.38
C MET A 418 -14.42 5.09 0.80
N TYR A 419 -15.04 6.26 0.57
CA TYR A 419 -15.87 6.92 1.59
C TYR A 419 -17.33 6.50 1.43
N THR A 420 -17.82 5.71 2.36
CA THR A 420 -19.18 5.17 2.29
C THR A 420 -20.21 6.21 2.71
N LEU A 421 -21.14 6.50 1.82
CA LEU A 421 -22.22 7.45 2.04
C LEU A 421 -23.44 6.81 2.69
N ARG A 422 -24.01 7.50 3.67
CA ARG A 422 -25.25 7.10 4.34
C ARG A 422 -26.51 7.65 3.69
N ASN A 423 -26.39 8.80 3.02
CA ASN A 423 -27.52 9.47 2.36
C ASN A 423 -27.79 8.86 0.98
N PRO A 424 -28.88 8.13 0.77
CA PRO A 424 -29.18 7.53 -0.52
C PRO A 424 -29.42 8.55 -1.64
N ASN A 425 -29.90 9.77 -1.30
CA ASN A 425 -30.13 10.79 -2.30
C ASN A 425 -28.84 11.37 -2.88
N ALA A 426 -27.72 11.26 -2.17
CA ALA A 426 -26.41 11.72 -2.65
C ALA A 426 -25.97 11.01 -3.94
N PHE A 427 -26.48 9.79 -4.19
CA PHE A 427 -26.19 9.02 -5.40
C PHE A 427 -26.98 9.43 -6.65
N ILE A 428 -27.94 10.35 -6.50
CA ILE A 428 -28.77 10.82 -7.62
C ILE A 428 -27.93 11.73 -8.50
N GLU A 429 -27.66 11.26 -9.69
CA GLU A 429 -26.99 12.02 -10.75
C GLU A 429 -28.02 12.59 -11.73
N VAL A 430 -28.01 13.89 -11.93
CA VAL A 430 -28.98 14.59 -12.78
C VAL A 430 -28.43 14.75 -14.18
N ARG A 431 -28.75 13.82 -15.08
CA ARG A 431 -28.33 13.83 -16.50
C ARG A 431 -29.49 13.73 -17.49
N SER A 432 -30.49 12.93 -17.18
CA SER A 432 -31.64 12.71 -18.05
C SER A 432 -32.87 13.52 -17.61
N LYS A 433 -33.84 13.65 -18.52
CA LYS A 433 -35.11 14.34 -18.23
C LYS A 433 -35.84 13.74 -17.00
N ASN A 434 -35.76 12.42 -16.82
CA ASN A 434 -36.37 11.76 -15.66
C ASN A 434 -35.61 12.09 -14.36
N ASP A 435 -34.28 12.23 -14.42
CA ASP A 435 -33.50 12.61 -13.26
C ASP A 435 -33.82 14.04 -12.80
N PHE A 436 -34.06 14.94 -13.76
CA PHE A 436 -34.52 16.31 -13.44
C PHE A 436 -35.83 16.30 -12.69
N LEU A 437 -36.83 15.52 -13.13
CA LEU A 437 -38.12 15.41 -12.44
C LEU A 437 -37.99 14.82 -11.05
N LEU A 438 -37.16 13.79 -10.90
CA LEU A 438 -36.89 13.21 -9.60
C LEU A 438 -36.20 14.20 -8.67
N ALA A 439 -35.14 14.85 -9.16
CA ALA A 439 -34.40 15.84 -8.39
C ALA A 439 -35.26 17.03 -7.97
N GLU A 440 -36.15 17.53 -8.82
CA GLU A 440 -37.02 18.62 -8.53
C GLU A 440 -37.97 18.33 -7.35
N ASN A 441 -38.52 17.11 -7.30
CA ASN A 441 -39.39 16.68 -6.21
C ASN A 441 -38.63 16.53 -4.87
N LEU A 442 -37.35 16.06 -4.93
CA LEU A 442 -36.56 15.76 -3.72
C LEU A 442 -35.78 16.98 -3.21
N LEU A 443 -35.39 17.92 -4.07
CA LEU A 443 -34.55 19.06 -3.70
C LEU A 443 -35.21 19.99 -2.69
N ILE A 444 -36.51 20.18 -2.77
CA ILE A 444 -37.25 21.04 -1.83
C ILE A 444 -37.10 20.47 -0.42
N ASP A 445 -37.33 19.18 -0.24
CA ASP A 445 -37.22 18.53 1.07
C ASP A 445 -35.76 18.47 1.55
N PHE A 446 -34.82 18.15 0.66
CA PHE A 446 -33.38 18.07 0.98
C PHE A 446 -32.82 19.43 1.43
N LEU A 447 -33.13 20.51 0.73
CA LEU A 447 -32.67 21.86 1.07
C LEU A 447 -33.28 22.36 2.39
N THR A 448 -34.51 21.98 2.67
CA THR A 448 -35.18 22.31 3.93
C THR A 448 -34.56 21.61 5.11
N GLN A 449 -34.18 20.32 4.96
CA GLN A 449 -33.56 19.50 6.01
C GLN A 449 -32.08 19.87 6.27
N HIS A 450 -31.33 20.36 5.25
CA HIS A 450 -29.89 20.58 5.32
C HIS A 450 -29.48 22.06 5.28
N ALA A 451 -30.42 22.97 5.66
CA ALA A 451 -30.20 24.41 5.93
C ALA A 451 -29.30 25.15 4.93
N VAL A 452 -29.53 24.99 3.63
CA VAL A 452 -29.04 25.97 2.66
C VAL A 452 -30.08 27.11 2.62
N PRO A 453 -29.75 28.39 2.97
CA PRO A 453 -30.71 29.51 2.94
C PRO A 453 -31.33 29.61 1.56
N ILE A 454 -32.65 29.50 1.49
CA ILE A 454 -33.42 29.74 0.26
C ILE A 454 -33.43 31.24 0.04
N PRO A 455 -32.82 31.81 -1.02
CA PRO A 455 -32.98 33.20 -1.33
C PRO A 455 -34.46 33.46 -1.62
N GLN A 456 -35.06 34.40 -0.89
CA GLN A 456 -36.39 34.91 -1.24
C GLN A 456 -36.29 35.67 -2.55
N SER A 457 -36.62 35.04 -3.67
CA SER A 457 -36.79 35.73 -4.94
C SER A 457 -38.13 35.35 -5.57
N HIS A 458 -38.99 36.34 -5.60
CA HIS A 458 -40.19 36.49 -6.43
C HIS A 458 -41.34 35.48 -6.26
N ARG A 459 -42.09 35.61 -5.21
CA ARG A 459 -43.57 35.49 -5.37
C ARG A 459 -44.05 36.71 -6.17
N THR A 460 -44.04 36.63 -7.48
CA THR A 460 -44.92 37.51 -8.29
C THR A 460 -46.33 36.97 -8.14
N ALA A 461 -47.16 37.81 -7.53
CA ALA A 461 -48.57 37.65 -7.53
C ALA A 461 -49.11 37.68 -8.98
N GLY A 462 -50.04 36.78 -9.28
CA GLY A 462 -50.79 36.71 -10.51
C GLY A 462 -51.74 35.54 -10.44
#